data_3c75d26942e25ccb1f9858a244b583b3
#
_entry.id   3c75d26942e25ccb1f9858a244b583b3
#
_cell.length_a   1.000
_cell.length_b   1.000
_cell.length_c   1.000
_cell.angle_alpha   90.00
_cell.angle_beta   90.00
_cell.angle_gamma   90.00
#
_symmetry.space_group_name_H-M   'P 1'
#
loop_
_entity.id
_entity.type
_entity.pdbx_description
1 polymer ?
#
loop_
_entity_poly.entity_id
_entity_poly.type
_entity_poly.pdbx_seq_one_letter_code
_entity_poly.pdbx_strand_id
1 'polypeptide(L)'
;MDRGTGNFQFGMNEEEDFTGWRNHPLVPELSNRMILEQIQKIQRTYQITPSQKLEGEGYNLTIEMETGVGKTYTYIKTMFELNKHYGWSKFIVVVPSIAIREGVYKSFQVTQEHFAEEYGKKIRFFIYNSAQLTEIDRFASDSAINVMIINSQAFNARGKDARRIYMELDDFRSRRPIDIIAKTNPILIIDEPQSVEGKQTKERLREFHPLMTLRYSATHKDDSIYNMIYRLEAMEAYNKRLVKKIAVKGITESGSTATESYVYLQSINLSKADPTATIQFDYKGASGIRKVTKTVGIGFNLYDQSNGMEEYHNNFVVKSIDGRDDSVEFLNGIKIYAGDVIGRVSEEQLRRIQIRETILSHIERERQ
;
A
#
# COMPACT_ATOMS: atom_id res chain seq x y z
N MET A 1 7.86 24.40 30.08
CA MET A 1 6.58 23.89 30.64
C MET A 1 6.23 22.66 29.83
N ASP A 2 6.19 21.53 30.50
CA ASP A 2 5.79 20.26 29.86
C ASP A 2 4.28 20.31 29.64
N ARG A 3 3.86 20.59 28.40
CA ARG A 3 2.45 20.73 28.02
C ARG A 3 1.87 19.47 27.36
N GLY A 4 2.61 18.38 27.35
CA GLY A 4 2.32 17.30 26.43
C GLY A 4 1.54 16.12 26.93
N THR A 5 1.72 15.73 28.16
CA THR A 5 0.99 14.64 28.82
C THR A 5 0.58 15.05 30.22
N GLY A 6 -0.63 14.65 30.63
CA GLY A 6 -1.15 14.87 31.97
C GLY A 6 -1.64 13.58 32.60
N ASN A 7 -1.70 13.56 33.92
CA ASN A 7 -2.26 12.45 34.69
C ASN A 7 -3.79 12.44 34.55
N PHE A 8 -4.37 11.25 34.59
CA PHE A 8 -5.79 11.07 34.79
C PHE A 8 -6.03 9.79 35.59
N GLN A 9 -7.14 9.77 36.31
CA GLN A 9 -7.54 8.62 37.14
C GLN A 9 -8.53 7.74 36.39
N PHE A 10 -8.42 6.43 36.59
CA PHE A 10 -9.36 5.43 36.11
C PHE A 10 -10.25 5.01 37.30
N GLY A 11 -11.55 5.01 37.11
CA GLY A 11 -12.51 4.52 38.10
C GLY A 11 -13.58 5.55 38.43
N MET A 12 -14.74 5.06 38.87
CA MET A 12 -15.86 5.90 39.34
C MET A 12 -15.79 6.17 40.85
N ASN A 13 -14.93 5.46 41.59
CA ASN A 13 -14.75 5.61 43.03
C ASN A 13 -13.28 5.94 43.33
N GLU A 14 -13.08 6.80 44.32
CA GLU A 14 -11.77 7.30 44.80
C GLU A 14 -10.81 6.20 45.32
N GLU A 15 -11.23 4.96 45.41
CA GLU A 15 -10.44 3.83 45.94
C GLU A 15 -9.67 3.02 44.87
N GLU A 16 -9.87 3.24 43.59
CA GLU A 16 -9.09 2.58 42.54
C GLU A 16 -7.99 3.52 42.00
N ASP A 17 -6.84 3.46 42.61
CA ASP A 17 -5.61 4.22 42.31
C ASP A 17 -4.91 3.80 40.99
N PHE A 18 -5.62 3.82 39.86
CA PHE A 18 -4.94 3.65 38.59
C PHE A 18 -4.75 5.01 37.91
N THR A 19 -3.53 5.54 37.99
CA THR A 19 -3.14 6.81 37.35
C THR A 19 -2.62 6.53 35.95
N GLY A 20 -3.21 7.18 34.94
CA GLY A 20 -2.76 7.11 33.55
C GLY A 20 -2.21 8.46 33.05
N TRP A 21 -1.66 8.41 31.83
CA TRP A 21 -1.13 9.56 31.12
C TRP A 21 -1.92 9.81 29.85
N ARG A 22 -2.22 11.07 29.54
CA ARG A 22 -2.96 11.47 28.35
C ARG A 22 -2.27 12.61 27.62
N ASN A 23 -2.50 12.72 26.33
CA ASN A 23 -2.11 13.91 25.59
C ASN A 23 -2.95 15.11 26.06
N HIS A 24 -2.32 16.22 26.33
CA HIS A 24 -3.03 17.46 26.64
C HIS A 24 -3.82 17.93 25.42
N PRO A 25 -5.07 18.37 25.59
CA PRO A 25 -5.81 19.01 24.53
C PRO A 25 -5.11 20.29 24.06
N LEU A 26 -5.49 20.78 22.89
CA LEU A 26 -5.05 22.07 22.42
C LEU A 26 -5.48 23.14 23.42
N VAL A 27 -4.63 24.16 23.61
CA VAL A 27 -4.93 25.24 24.57
C VAL A 27 -6.21 25.94 24.18
N PRO A 28 -7.06 26.33 25.16
CA PRO A 28 -8.37 26.93 24.89
C PRO A 28 -8.31 28.26 24.09
N GLU A 29 -7.18 28.96 24.13
CA GLU A 29 -6.93 30.19 23.37
C GLU A 29 -6.83 29.96 21.86
N LEU A 30 -6.54 28.71 21.42
CA LEU A 30 -6.53 28.33 20.01
C LEU A 30 -7.97 28.11 19.51
N SER A 31 -8.58 29.15 19.00
CA SER A 31 -9.89 29.01 18.36
C SER A 31 -9.81 28.21 17.05
N ASN A 32 -10.92 27.57 16.68
CA ASN A 32 -11.04 26.85 15.40
C ASN A 32 -10.68 27.76 14.21
N ARG A 33 -10.96 29.05 14.30
CA ARG A 33 -10.59 30.03 13.28
C ARG A 33 -9.07 30.16 13.16
N MET A 34 -8.35 30.29 14.26
CA MET A 34 -6.89 30.38 14.27
C MET A 34 -6.24 29.11 13.70
N ILE A 35 -6.79 27.96 14.07
CA ILE A 35 -6.32 26.66 13.54
C ILE A 35 -6.53 26.61 12.02
N LEU A 36 -7.71 27.00 11.53
CA LEU A 36 -7.99 27.04 10.10
C LEU A 36 -7.05 28.01 9.36
N GLU A 37 -6.79 29.19 9.91
CA GLU A 37 -5.85 30.16 9.33
C GLU A 37 -4.42 29.57 9.21
N GLN A 38 -3.96 28.81 10.20
CA GLN A 38 -2.66 28.11 10.13
C GLN A 38 -2.66 27.00 9.08
N ILE A 39 -3.73 26.20 8.99
CA ILE A 39 -3.89 25.18 7.93
C ILE A 39 -3.83 25.86 6.56
N GLN A 40 -4.59 26.94 6.36
CA GLN A 40 -4.59 27.68 5.10
C GLN A 40 -3.21 28.25 4.75
N LYS A 41 -2.44 28.70 5.73
CA LYS A 41 -1.06 29.16 5.52
C LYS A 41 -0.18 28.03 5.01
N ILE A 42 -0.26 26.84 5.61
CA ILE A 42 0.47 25.64 5.17
C ILE A 42 0.04 25.25 3.76
N GLN A 43 -1.26 25.22 3.50
CA GLN A 43 -1.82 24.89 2.17
C GLN A 43 -1.29 25.82 1.08
N ARG A 44 -1.25 27.14 1.33
CA ARG A 44 -0.66 28.10 0.37
C ARG A 44 0.83 27.84 0.14
N THR A 45 1.59 27.49 1.17
CA THR A 45 3.02 27.16 1.05
C THR A 45 3.25 25.97 0.14
N TYR A 46 2.38 24.97 0.18
CA TYR A 46 2.46 23.77 -0.66
C TYR A 46 1.57 23.83 -1.91
N GLN A 47 1.07 25.01 -2.28
CA GLN A 47 0.22 25.23 -3.48
C GLN A 47 -1.05 24.36 -3.49
N ILE A 48 -1.57 24.04 -2.31
CA ILE A 48 -2.84 23.32 -2.12
C ILE A 48 -3.95 24.36 -1.99
N THR A 49 -5.11 24.09 -2.58
CA THR A 49 -6.29 24.96 -2.46
C THR A 49 -6.66 25.12 -0.98
N PRO A 50 -6.74 26.37 -0.45
CA PRO A 50 -7.06 26.59 0.95
C PRO A 50 -8.46 26.09 1.32
N SER A 51 -8.56 25.35 2.42
CA SER A 51 -9.83 24.88 2.99
C SER A 51 -10.69 26.07 3.46
N GLN A 52 -11.99 26.00 3.24
CA GLN A 52 -12.92 27.05 3.68
C GLN A 52 -13.35 26.88 5.15
N LYS A 53 -13.27 25.65 5.68
CA LYS A 53 -13.66 25.28 7.05
C LYS A 53 -12.81 24.11 7.54
N LEU A 54 -12.84 23.88 8.85
CA LEU A 54 -12.36 22.62 9.41
C LEU A 54 -13.34 21.51 9.03
N GLU A 55 -12.82 20.42 8.45
CA GLU A 55 -13.61 19.34 7.90
C GLU A 55 -13.58 18.12 8.83
N GLY A 56 -14.73 17.45 8.92
CA GLY A 56 -14.93 16.31 9.82
C GLY A 56 -15.12 16.73 11.28
N GLU A 57 -15.15 15.75 12.16
CA GLU A 57 -15.20 15.97 13.61
C GLU A 57 -13.80 15.98 14.20
N GLY A 58 -13.50 16.95 15.05
CA GLY A 58 -12.17 17.17 15.59
C GLY A 58 -11.20 17.72 14.53
N TYR A 59 -9.91 17.55 14.77
CA TYR A 59 -8.87 18.02 13.86
C TYR A 59 -8.41 16.89 12.96
N ASN A 60 -8.78 16.96 11.69
CA ASN A 60 -8.46 15.95 10.69
C ASN A 60 -7.56 16.58 9.63
N LEU A 61 -6.40 15.98 9.41
CA LEU A 61 -5.43 16.44 8.43
C LEU A 61 -5.09 15.33 7.44
N THR A 62 -5.09 15.65 6.16
CA THR A 62 -4.75 14.73 5.08
C THR A 62 -3.35 15.00 4.56
N ILE A 63 -2.56 13.94 4.43
CA ILE A 63 -1.21 13.92 3.90
C ILE A 63 -1.17 12.93 2.75
N GLU A 64 -0.96 13.41 1.53
CA GLU A 64 -0.83 12.60 0.34
C GLU A 64 0.64 12.44 -0.02
N MET A 65 1.10 11.19 -0.07
CA MET A 65 2.48 10.85 -0.39
C MET A 65 2.49 9.59 -1.26
N GLU A 66 3.17 9.65 -2.39
CA GLU A 66 3.30 8.52 -3.30
C GLU A 66 3.83 7.25 -2.61
N THR A 67 3.48 6.09 -3.16
CA THR A 67 3.94 4.80 -2.65
C THR A 67 5.47 4.70 -2.77
N GLY A 68 6.13 4.22 -1.71
CA GLY A 68 7.58 4.03 -1.70
C GLY A 68 8.41 5.26 -1.31
N VAL A 69 7.79 6.44 -1.08
CA VAL A 69 8.52 7.66 -0.64
C VAL A 69 8.77 7.73 0.87
N GLY A 70 8.36 6.72 1.64
CA GLY A 70 8.61 6.65 3.06
C GLY A 70 7.49 7.17 3.96
N LYS A 71 6.21 6.99 3.59
CA LYS A 71 5.04 7.34 4.44
C LYS A 71 5.20 6.90 5.89
N THR A 72 5.52 5.61 6.10
CA THR A 72 5.70 5.04 7.44
C THR A 72 6.81 5.74 8.23
N TYR A 73 7.97 5.98 7.62
CA TYR A 73 9.05 6.73 8.22
C TYR A 73 8.60 8.15 8.61
N THR A 74 7.85 8.81 7.73
CA THR A 74 7.37 10.19 7.94
C THR A 74 6.43 10.26 9.15
N TYR A 75 5.45 9.37 9.29
CA TYR A 75 4.56 9.45 10.44
C TYR A 75 5.23 9.00 11.74
N ILE A 76 6.21 8.06 11.70
CA ILE A 76 7.01 7.75 12.89
C ILE A 76 7.80 9.00 13.32
N LYS A 77 8.47 9.68 12.40
CA LYS A 77 9.16 10.95 12.69
C LYS A 77 8.21 12.00 13.23
N THR A 78 7.00 12.12 12.67
CA THR A 78 5.96 13.03 13.14
C THR A 78 5.60 12.77 14.62
N MET A 79 5.54 11.51 15.07
CA MET A 79 5.30 11.21 16.49
C MET A 79 6.40 11.76 17.39
N PHE A 80 7.66 11.62 16.99
CA PHE A 80 8.80 12.17 17.73
C PHE A 80 8.79 13.71 17.74
N GLU A 81 8.50 14.34 16.59
CA GLU A 81 8.41 15.80 16.51
C GLU A 81 7.24 16.33 17.37
N LEU A 82 6.08 15.69 17.34
CA LEU A 82 4.94 16.04 18.18
C LEU A 82 5.28 15.88 19.68
N ASN A 83 6.01 14.82 20.04
CA ASN A 83 6.48 14.64 21.41
C ASN A 83 7.50 15.71 21.81
N LYS A 84 8.44 16.04 20.92
CA LYS A 84 9.47 17.05 21.18
C LYS A 84 8.88 18.43 21.40
N HIS A 85 7.91 18.82 20.59
CA HIS A 85 7.34 20.17 20.62
C HIS A 85 6.18 20.35 21.60
N TYR A 86 5.36 19.29 21.77
CA TYR A 86 4.12 19.36 22.55
C TYR A 86 4.08 18.35 23.70
N GLY A 87 5.06 17.44 23.82
CA GLY A 87 5.11 16.38 24.81
C GLY A 87 4.09 15.26 24.58
N TRP A 88 3.33 15.27 23.47
CA TRP A 88 2.33 14.24 23.18
C TRP A 88 2.98 12.88 23.03
N SER A 89 2.42 11.88 23.69
CA SER A 89 3.05 10.55 23.81
C SER A 89 2.14 9.35 23.49
N LYS A 90 0.84 9.60 23.22
CA LYS A 90 -0.14 8.54 22.95
C LYS A 90 -0.58 8.56 21.50
N PHE A 91 -0.22 7.51 20.76
CA PHE A 91 -0.49 7.40 19.33
C PHE A 91 -1.13 6.06 19.01
N ILE A 92 -2.03 6.04 18.02
CA ILE A 92 -2.64 4.83 17.49
C ILE A 92 -2.48 4.82 15.99
N VAL A 93 -1.90 3.77 15.45
CA VAL A 93 -1.79 3.56 14.00
C VAL A 93 -2.86 2.56 13.56
N VAL A 94 -3.79 3.03 12.74
CA VAL A 94 -4.88 2.23 12.17
C VAL A 94 -4.52 1.84 10.76
N VAL A 95 -4.54 0.54 10.49
CA VAL A 95 -4.16 -0.04 9.18
C VAL A 95 -5.28 -0.92 8.61
N PRO A 96 -5.36 -1.10 7.27
CA PRO A 96 -6.45 -1.84 6.65
C PRO A 96 -6.35 -3.36 6.80
N SER A 97 -5.14 -3.92 6.92
CA SER A 97 -4.94 -5.37 6.89
C SER A 97 -3.85 -5.84 7.84
N ILE A 98 -3.86 -7.16 8.13
CA ILE A 98 -2.83 -7.82 8.93
C ILE A 98 -1.45 -7.69 8.29
N ALA A 99 -1.35 -7.84 6.96
CA ALA A 99 -0.08 -7.75 6.26
C ALA A 99 0.55 -6.34 6.39
N ILE A 100 -0.25 -5.28 6.24
CA ILE A 100 0.22 -3.91 6.44
C ILE A 100 0.57 -3.66 7.89
N ARG A 101 -0.18 -4.22 8.85
CA ARG A 101 0.10 -4.14 10.29
C ARG A 101 1.50 -4.69 10.63
N GLU A 102 1.82 -5.88 10.12
CA GLU A 102 3.14 -6.49 10.32
C GLU A 102 4.25 -5.66 9.66
N GLY A 103 4.00 -5.11 8.47
CA GLY A 103 4.92 -4.21 7.77
C GLY A 103 5.21 -2.94 8.56
N VAL A 104 4.17 -2.32 9.12
CA VAL A 104 4.29 -1.15 10.00
C VAL A 104 5.06 -1.49 11.27
N TYR A 105 4.71 -2.60 11.92
CA TYR A 105 5.43 -3.07 13.10
C TYR A 105 6.92 -3.28 12.82
N LYS A 106 7.24 -3.91 11.70
CA LYS A 106 8.64 -4.09 11.24
C LYS A 106 9.34 -2.76 10.98
N SER A 107 8.64 -1.78 10.42
CA SER A 107 9.21 -0.44 10.21
C SER A 107 9.58 0.24 11.52
N PHE A 108 8.74 0.14 12.56
CA PHE A 108 9.09 0.59 13.90
C PHE A 108 10.35 -0.10 14.44
N GLN A 109 10.46 -1.42 14.29
CA GLN A 109 11.64 -2.17 14.73
C GLN A 109 12.93 -1.70 14.05
N VAL A 110 12.87 -1.52 12.72
CA VAL A 110 14.08 -1.17 11.92
C VAL A 110 14.51 0.28 12.19
N THR A 111 13.55 1.20 12.43
CA THR A 111 13.86 2.62 12.63
C THR A 111 14.07 3.00 14.09
N GLN A 112 13.86 2.08 15.02
CA GLN A 112 13.89 2.37 16.46
C GLN A 112 15.20 2.98 16.94
N GLU A 113 16.33 2.38 16.56
CA GLU A 113 17.65 2.86 16.96
C GLU A 113 17.98 4.20 16.32
N HIS A 114 17.71 4.34 15.02
CA HIS A 114 17.88 5.59 14.30
C HIS A 114 17.17 6.77 14.98
N PHE A 115 15.89 6.62 15.30
CA PHE A 115 15.17 7.69 15.98
C PHE A 115 15.56 7.86 17.46
N ALA A 116 15.98 6.78 18.14
CA ALA A 116 16.49 6.90 19.50
C ALA A 116 17.78 7.73 19.56
N GLU A 117 18.65 7.61 18.56
CA GLU A 117 19.86 8.43 18.42
C GLU A 117 19.50 9.89 18.09
N GLU A 118 18.56 10.12 17.12
CA GLU A 118 18.17 11.47 16.68
C GLU A 118 17.47 12.27 17.81
N TYR A 119 16.60 11.62 18.58
CA TYR A 119 15.73 12.29 19.55
C TYR A 119 16.11 12.06 21.03
N GLY A 120 17.06 11.18 21.32
CA GLY A 120 17.43 10.82 22.70
C GLY A 120 16.32 10.09 23.46
N LYS A 121 15.31 9.56 22.78
CA LYS A 121 14.12 8.92 23.34
C LYS A 121 13.79 7.63 22.60
N LYS A 122 13.33 6.62 23.35
CA LYS A 122 12.81 5.38 22.76
C LYS A 122 11.30 5.42 22.67
N ILE A 123 10.77 4.92 21.56
CA ILE A 123 9.35 4.70 21.34
C ILE A 123 9.00 3.27 21.73
N ARG A 124 7.88 3.08 22.42
CA ARG A 124 7.30 1.76 22.69
C ARG A 124 6.15 1.53 21.75
N PHE A 125 6.08 0.35 21.17
CA PHE A 125 5.02 0.01 20.22
C PHE A 125 4.62 -1.44 20.37
N PHE A 126 3.33 -1.71 20.19
CA PHE A 126 2.77 -3.04 20.24
C PHE A 126 1.60 -3.18 19.27
N ILE A 127 1.33 -4.42 18.90
CA ILE A 127 0.15 -4.77 18.11
C ILE A 127 -1.01 -5.04 19.07
N TYR A 128 -2.15 -4.38 18.85
CA TYR A 128 -3.36 -4.67 19.60
C TYR A 128 -3.74 -6.14 19.48
N ASN A 129 -3.93 -6.77 20.62
CA ASN A 129 -4.40 -8.15 20.74
C ASN A 129 -5.45 -8.23 21.87
N SER A 130 -6.66 -8.66 21.54
CA SER A 130 -7.77 -8.80 22.49
C SER A 130 -7.51 -9.81 23.63
N ALA A 131 -6.50 -10.68 23.48
CA ALA A 131 -6.07 -11.61 24.52
C ALA A 131 -4.97 -11.03 25.45
N GLN A 132 -4.41 -9.86 25.14
CA GLN A 132 -3.28 -9.25 25.87
C GLN A 132 -3.60 -7.82 26.33
N LEU A 133 -4.61 -7.68 27.18
CA LEU A 133 -5.12 -6.38 27.63
C LEU A 133 -4.15 -5.62 28.54
N THR A 134 -3.16 -6.30 29.13
CA THR A 134 -2.10 -5.68 29.92
C THR A 134 -1.28 -4.66 29.13
N GLU A 135 -1.17 -4.82 27.81
CA GLU A 135 -0.50 -3.83 26.96
C GLU A 135 -1.29 -2.52 26.86
N ILE A 136 -2.63 -2.57 26.99
CA ILE A 136 -3.48 -1.37 27.04
C ILE A 136 -3.28 -0.61 28.36
N ASP A 137 -3.22 -1.32 29.49
CA ASP A 137 -2.91 -0.72 30.80
C ASP A 137 -1.52 -0.08 30.76
N ARG A 138 -0.53 -0.76 30.17
CA ARG A 138 0.82 -0.21 30.01
C ARG A 138 0.81 1.01 29.09
N PHE A 139 0.10 0.95 27.96
CA PHE A 139 -0.06 2.08 27.04
C PHE A 139 -0.60 3.31 27.76
N ALA A 140 -1.59 3.14 28.63
CA ALA A 140 -2.21 4.22 29.37
C ALA A 140 -1.36 4.71 30.55
N SER A 141 -0.68 3.81 31.29
CA SER A 141 0.06 4.13 32.51
C SER A 141 1.48 4.64 32.31
N ASP A 142 2.05 4.50 31.13
CA ASP A 142 3.43 4.90 30.82
C ASP A 142 3.48 6.32 30.23
N SER A 143 4.36 7.17 30.76
CA SER A 143 4.58 8.54 30.25
C SER A 143 5.41 8.61 28.97
N ALA A 144 6.12 7.56 28.60
CA ALA A 144 6.94 7.50 27.39
C ALA A 144 6.06 7.56 26.12
N ILE A 145 6.71 7.74 24.96
CA ILE A 145 6.04 7.63 23.66
C ILE A 145 5.57 6.19 23.46
N ASN A 146 4.26 6.02 23.38
CA ASN A 146 3.62 4.72 23.20
C ASN A 146 2.74 4.71 21.94
N VAL A 147 2.85 3.65 21.18
CA VAL A 147 2.10 3.45 19.93
C VAL A 147 1.38 2.11 19.94
N MET A 148 0.07 2.15 19.77
CA MET A 148 -0.74 0.98 19.53
C MET A 148 -0.98 0.84 18.02
N ILE A 149 -0.65 -0.31 17.45
CA ILE A 149 -0.91 -0.63 16.03
C ILE A 149 -2.12 -1.55 15.96
N ILE A 150 -3.17 -1.11 15.29
CA ILE A 150 -4.43 -1.85 15.23
C ILE A 150 -4.95 -1.93 13.79
N ASN A 151 -5.42 -3.10 13.37
CA ASN A 151 -6.10 -3.23 12.08
C ASN A 151 -7.61 -2.98 12.23
N SER A 152 -8.23 -2.44 11.19
CA SER A 152 -9.65 -2.06 11.20
C SER A 152 -10.60 -3.22 11.54
N GLN A 153 -10.23 -4.45 11.22
CA GLN A 153 -11.01 -5.63 11.55
C GLN A 153 -11.11 -5.86 13.06
N ALA A 154 -10.12 -5.48 13.85
CA ALA A 154 -10.09 -5.69 15.30
C ALA A 154 -11.20 -4.94 16.05
N PHE A 155 -11.76 -3.88 15.46
CA PHE A 155 -12.86 -3.11 16.07
C PHE A 155 -14.13 -3.07 15.20
N ASN A 156 -14.09 -3.59 13.96
CA ASN A 156 -15.24 -3.64 13.04
C ASN A 156 -15.91 -5.02 12.93
N ALA A 157 -15.21 -6.09 13.30
CA ALA A 157 -15.75 -7.44 13.10
C ALA A 157 -16.96 -7.73 13.99
N ARG A 158 -17.85 -8.61 13.49
CA ARG A 158 -19.09 -8.99 14.18
C ARG A 158 -18.90 -10.12 15.22
N GLY A 159 -17.71 -10.72 15.30
CA GLY A 159 -17.38 -11.83 16.20
C GLY A 159 -17.21 -11.39 17.67
N LYS A 160 -17.31 -12.36 18.60
CA LYS A 160 -17.13 -12.10 20.05
C LYS A 160 -15.76 -11.49 20.36
N ASP A 161 -14.68 -12.00 19.75
CA ASP A 161 -13.32 -11.54 20.01
C ASP A 161 -13.08 -10.10 19.53
N ALA A 162 -13.70 -9.70 18.43
CA ALA A 162 -13.61 -8.33 17.93
C ALA A 162 -14.41 -7.32 18.75
N ARG A 163 -15.38 -7.80 19.54
CA ARG A 163 -16.13 -6.96 20.47
C ARG A 163 -15.45 -6.75 21.81
N ARG A 164 -14.41 -7.52 22.12
CA ARG A 164 -13.71 -7.43 23.42
C ARG A 164 -13.21 -6.03 23.75
N ILE A 165 -12.85 -5.23 22.73
CA ILE A 165 -12.45 -3.83 22.95
C ILE A 165 -13.58 -2.97 23.55
N TYR A 166 -14.85 -3.35 23.32
CA TYR A 166 -16.05 -2.64 23.79
C TYR A 166 -16.75 -3.31 24.98
N MET A 167 -16.27 -4.49 25.40
CA MET A 167 -16.90 -5.24 26.49
C MET A 167 -16.24 -4.93 27.83
N GLU A 168 -17.05 -4.92 28.88
CA GLU A 168 -16.52 -5.02 30.23
C GLU A 168 -15.91 -6.41 30.43
N LEU A 169 -14.67 -6.46 30.85
CA LEU A 169 -13.90 -7.68 30.94
C LEU A 169 -13.39 -7.86 32.38
N ASP A 170 -13.72 -9.00 32.99
CA ASP A 170 -13.28 -9.34 34.34
C ASP A 170 -11.77 -9.42 34.47
N ASP A 171 -11.10 -9.95 33.42
CA ASP A 171 -9.64 -10.00 33.29
C ASP A 171 -9.02 -8.61 33.08
N PHE A 172 -9.83 -7.56 32.87
CA PHE A 172 -9.45 -6.17 32.78
C PHE A 172 -10.07 -5.29 33.87
N ARG A 173 -10.29 -5.86 35.07
CA ARG A 173 -10.88 -5.21 36.25
C ARG A 173 -12.27 -4.62 35.96
N SER A 174 -13.12 -5.37 35.25
CA SER A 174 -14.47 -4.95 34.84
C SER A 174 -14.52 -3.61 34.08
N ARG A 175 -13.46 -3.29 33.31
CA ARG A 175 -13.37 -2.08 32.49
C ARG A 175 -13.49 -2.43 31.01
N ARG A 176 -13.92 -1.47 30.21
CA ARG A 176 -13.90 -1.58 28.76
C ARG A 176 -12.56 -1.04 28.22
N PRO A 177 -11.80 -1.81 27.43
CA PRO A 177 -10.53 -1.34 26.86
C PRO A 177 -10.64 -0.02 26.10
N ILE A 178 -11.72 0.18 25.34
CA ILE A 178 -11.93 1.42 24.56
C ILE A 178 -11.99 2.66 25.45
N ASP A 179 -12.60 2.58 26.63
CA ASP A 179 -12.72 3.72 27.54
C ASP A 179 -11.36 4.15 28.09
N ILE A 180 -10.50 3.18 28.39
CA ILE A 180 -9.13 3.42 28.84
C ILE A 180 -8.32 4.10 27.75
N ILE A 181 -8.43 3.57 26.52
CA ILE A 181 -7.75 4.15 25.36
C ILE A 181 -8.25 5.58 25.11
N ALA A 182 -9.56 5.80 25.09
CA ALA A 182 -10.17 7.12 24.86
C ALA A 182 -9.71 8.18 25.87
N LYS A 183 -9.54 7.80 27.15
CA LYS A 183 -9.04 8.69 28.22
C LYS A 183 -7.61 9.19 27.98
N THR A 184 -6.82 8.51 27.12
CA THR A 184 -5.47 8.93 26.78
C THR A 184 -5.42 10.09 25.77
N ASN A 185 -6.56 10.51 25.19
CA ASN A 185 -6.65 11.49 24.09
C ASN A 185 -5.65 11.18 22.97
N PRO A 186 -5.70 9.99 22.34
CA PRO A 186 -4.67 9.57 21.42
C PRO A 186 -4.67 10.42 20.15
N ILE A 187 -3.52 10.49 19.47
CA ILE A 187 -3.45 10.95 18.09
C ILE A 187 -3.61 9.73 17.19
N LEU A 188 -4.63 9.74 16.35
CA LEU A 188 -4.83 8.68 15.36
C LEU A 188 -3.99 8.97 14.11
N ILE A 189 -3.32 7.94 13.64
CA ILE A 189 -2.68 7.91 12.32
C ILE A 189 -3.36 6.80 11.52
N ILE A 190 -4.03 7.18 10.44
CA ILE A 190 -4.73 6.24 9.57
C ILE A 190 -3.88 6.06 8.32
N ASP A 191 -3.36 4.84 8.14
CA ASP A 191 -2.61 4.45 6.95
C ASP A 191 -3.55 3.84 5.92
N GLU A 192 -3.54 4.36 4.69
CA GLU A 192 -4.44 4.01 3.59
C GLU A 192 -5.94 4.13 3.95
N PRO A 193 -6.41 5.34 4.33
CA PRO A 193 -7.77 5.57 4.81
C PRO A 193 -8.86 5.13 3.83
N GLN A 194 -8.65 5.19 2.52
CA GLN A 194 -9.60 4.73 1.51
C GLN A 194 -9.95 3.24 1.63
N SER A 195 -9.09 2.45 2.26
CA SER A 195 -9.30 1.02 2.52
C SER A 195 -9.89 0.73 3.90
N VAL A 196 -9.90 1.72 4.78
CA VAL A 196 -10.32 1.60 6.19
C VAL A 196 -11.66 2.28 6.43
N GLU A 197 -11.90 3.45 5.85
CA GLU A 197 -12.99 4.35 6.22
C GLU A 197 -14.33 4.06 5.52
N GLY A 198 -14.96 2.91 5.82
CA GLY A 198 -16.38 2.72 5.62
C GLY A 198 -17.20 3.52 6.68
N LYS A 199 -18.50 3.75 6.42
CA LYS A 199 -19.39 4.51 7.33
C LYS A 199 -19.31 4.01 8.78
N GLN A 200 -19.40 2.71 8.99
CA GLN A 200 -19.35 2.09 10.30
C GLN A 200 -17.97 2.29 10.96
N THR A 201 -16.89 2.20 10.18
CA THR A 201 -15.53 2.40 10.70
C THR A 201 -15.30 3.83 11.16
N LYS A 202 -15.81 4.82 10.43
CA LYS A 202 -15.74 6.22 10.84
C LYS A 202 -16.42 6.46 12.20
N GLU A 203 -17.57 5.84 12.44
CA GLU A 203 -18.26 5.90 13.73
C GLU A 203 -17.41 5.26 14.85
N ARG A 204 -16.82 4.08 14.59
CA ARG A 204 -15.96 3.38 15.56
C ARG A 204 -14.66 4.13 15.87
N LEU A 205 -14.07 4.81 14.89
CA LEU A 205 -12.88 5.62 15.12
C LEU A 205 -13.13 6.81 16.05
N ARG A 206 -14.36 7.33 16.12
CA ARG A 206 -14.74 8.40 17.06
C ARG A 206 -14.73 7.92 18.51
N GLU A 207 -15.03 6.64 18.75
CA GLU A 207 -15.04 6.07 20.12
C GLU A 207 -13.64 6.08 20.76
N PHE A 208 -12.56 6.22 19.97
CA PHE A 208 -11.21 6.43 20.50
C PHE A 208 -11.00 7.85 21.07
N HIS A 209 -11.92 8.77 20.88
CA HIS A 209 -11.85 10.19 21.27
C HIS A 209 -10.51 10.85 20.90
N PRO A 210 -10.12 10.80 19.63
CA PRO A 210 -8.81 11.29 19.22
C PRO A 210 -8.69 12.80 19.38
N LEU A 211 -7.54 13.24 19.89
CA LEU A 211 -7.17 14.65 19.91
C LEU A 211 -7.03 15.22 18.49
N MET A 212 -6.47 14.39 17.60
CA MET A 212 -6.20 14.74 16.19
C MET A 212 -6.15 13.45 15.36
N THR A 213 -6.51 13.54 14.11
CA THR A 213 -6.40 12.42 13.14
C THR A 213 -5.55 12.85 11.95
N LEU A 214 -4.48 12.11 11.68
CA LEU A 214 -3.60 12.28 10.55
C LEU A 214 -3.85 11.14 9.55
N ARG A 215 -4.15 11.46 8.31
CA ARG A 215 -4.48 10.50 7.24
C ARG A 215 -3.38 10.46 6.21
N TYR A 216 -2.71 9.32 6.10
CA TYR A 216 -1.61 9.12 5.16
C TYR A 216 -2.01 8.15 4.06
N SER A 217 -1.93 8.56 2.79
CA SER A 217 -2.16 7.71 1.63
C SER A 217 -1.38 8.19 0.42
N ALA A 218 -1.23 7.33 -0.57
CA ALA A 218 -0.79 7.73 -1.91
C ALA A 218 -1.95 8.30 -2.74
N THR A 219 -3.18 7.86 -2.45
CA THR A 219 -4.39 8.31 -3.13
C THR A 219 -5.53 8.39 -2.13
N HIS A 220 -6.24 9.49 -2.13
CA HIS A 220 -7.44 9.67 -1.33
C HIS A 220 -8.68 9.67 -2.23
N LYS A 221 -9.81 9.18 -1.70
CA LYS A 221 -11.11 9.43 -2.31
C LYS A 221 -11.54 10.85 -2.01
N ASP A 222 -12.26 11.50 -2.92
CA ASP A 222 -12.69 12.89 -2.76
C ASP A 222 -13.50 13.11 -1.48
N ASP A 223 -14.29 12.12 -1.06
CA ASP A 223 -15.10 12.14 0.16
C ASP A 223 -14.32 11.83 1.45
N SER A 224 -13.01 11.54 1.34
CA SER A 224 -12.12 11.26 2.48
C SER A 224 -10.94 12.22 2.61
N ILE A 225 -10.95 13.32 1.87
CA ILE A 225 -9.98 14.41 2.00
C ILE A 225 -10.46 15.39 3.07
N TYR A 226 -9.67 15.55 4.12
CA TYR A 226 -9.95 16.46 5.22
C TYR A 226 -8.78 17.42 5.42
N ASN A 227 -8.97 18.71 5.13
CA ASN A 227 -7.96 19.74 5.33
C ASN A 227 -6.55 19.28 4.92
N MET A 228 -6.37 18.95 3.64
CA MET A 228 -5.08 18.46 3.12
C MET A 228 -3.98 19.49 3.36
N ILE A 229 -2.87 19.06 3.98
CA ILE A 229 -1.74 19.93 4.34
C ILE A 229 -0.46 19.63 3.55
N TYR A 230 -0.40 18.48 2.90
CA TYR A 230 0.75 18.09 2.10
C TYR A 230 0.32 17.16 0.97
N ARG A 231 0.92 17.35 -0.21
CA ARG A 231 0.72 16.50 -1.38
C ARG A 231 2.06 16.28 -2.08
N LEU A 232 2.39 15.03 -2.33
CA LEU A 232 3.52 14.60 -3.16
C LEU A 232 3.00 13.59 -4.19
N GLU A 233 2.69 14.09 -5.36
CA GLU A 233 2.15 13.29 -6.48
C GLU A 233 3.21 12.41 -7.13
N ALA A 234 2.78 11.36 -7.85
CA ALA A 234 3.64 10.39 -8.51
C ALA A 234 4.68 11.04 -9.45
N MET A 235 4.25 12.02 -10.26
CA MET A 235 5.15 12.73 -11.18
C MET A 235 6.19 13.57 -10.46
N GLU A 236 5.80 14.24 -9.39
CA GLU A 236 6.72 15.02 -8.57
C GLU A 236 7.71 14.12 -7.85
N ALA A 237 7.23 13.01 -7.25
CA ALA A 237 8.07 12.01 -6.60
C ALA A 237 9.10 11.40 -7.59
N TYR A 238 8.66 11.12 -8.82
CA TYR A 238 9.56 10.64 -9.88
C TYR A 238 10.59 11.68 -10.30
N ASN A 239 10.19 12.92 -10.53
CA ASN A 239 11.08 14.01 -10.93
C ASN A 239 12.11 14.32 -9.83
N LYS A 240 11.73 14.18 -8.56
CA LYS A 240 12.63 14.30 -7.40
C LYS A 240 13.48 13.05 -7.14
N ARG A 241 13.35 12.00 -7.96
CA ARG A 241 14.07 10.72 -7.83
C ARG A 241 13.83 10.00 -6.49
N LEU A 242 12.66 10.20 -5.90
CA LEU A 242 12.26 9.56 -4.64
C LEU A 242 11.68 8.17 -4.87
N VAL A 243 11.20 7.88 -6.08
CA VAL A 243 10.63 6.58 -6.47
C VAL A 243 11.31 6.05 -7.73
N LYS A 244 11.28 4.73 -7.90
CA LYS A 244 11.76 4.08 -9.11
C LYS A 244 10.80 4.36 -10.27
N LYS A 245 11.33 4.41 -11.50
CA LYS A 245 10.50 4.49 -12.70
C LYS A 245 9.56 3.28 -12.77
N ILE A 246 8.27 3.52 -12.96
CA ILE A 246 7.32 2.48 -13.32
C ILE A 246 7.47 2.26 -14.83
N ALA A 247 7.97 1.10 -15.22
CA ALA A 247 7.95 0.66 -16.60
C ALA A 247 6.81 -0.35 -16.77
N VAL A 248 5.92 -0.07 -17.70
CA VAL A 248 4.84 -0.99 -18.06
C VAL A 248 5.26 -1.70 -19.34
N LYS A 249 5.41 -3.02 -19.29
CA LYS A 249 5.54 -3.87 -20.48
C LYS A 249 4.14 -4.38 -20.80
N GLY A 250 3.54 -3.80 -21.85
CA GLY A 250 2.26 -4.27 -22.36
C GLY A 250 2.42 -5.62 -23.03
N ILE A 251 1.46 -6.51 -22.87
CA ILE A 251 1.28 -7.69 -23.72
C ILE A 251 0.18 -7.30 -24.68
N THR A 252 0.53 -7.17 -25.96
CA THR A 252 -0.46 -6.82 -26.98
C THR A 252 -1.09 -8.13 -27.48
N GLU A 253 -2.37 -8.27 -27.28
CA GLU A 253 -3.18 -9.26 -27.98
C GLU A 253 -3.43 -8.73 -29.39
N SER A 254 -2.51 -8.97 -30.30
CA SER A 254 -2.67 -8.63 -31.72
C SER A 254 -3.52 -9.69 -32.39
N GLY A 255 -4.82 -9.55 -32.30
CA GLY A 255 -5.76 -10.42 -32.99
C GLY A 255 -6.91 -9.62 -33.58
N SER A 256 -6.94 -9.47 -34.89
CA SER A 256 -8.24 -9.37 -35.55
C SER A 256 -8.96 -10.72 -35.32
N THR A 257 -10.26 -10.69 -35.12
CA THR A 257 -11.18 -11.82 -34.99
C THR A 257 -11.09 -12.89 -36.12
N ALA A 258 -10.08 -12.81 -36.99
CA ALA A 258 -9.90 -13.60 -38.18
C ALA A 258 -8.85 -14.72 -38.10
N THR A 259 -8.02 -14.79 -37.04
CA THR A 259 -7.02 -15.85 -36.93
C THR A 259 -7.13 -16.59 -35.59
N GLU A 260 -7.57 -17.85 -35.66
CA GLU A 260 -7.59 -18.77 -34.51
C GLU A 260 -6.19 -19.27 -34.12
N SER A 261 -5.17 -18.90 -34.90
CA SER A 261 -3.79 -19.40 -34.84
C SER A 261 -3.04 -18.83 -33.63
N TYR A 262 -2.83 -19.59 -32.58
CA TYR A 262 -2.03 -19.19 -31.44
C TYR A 262 -0.54 -19.15 -31.78
N VAL A 263 0.11 -18.00 -31.67
CA VAL A 263 1.56 -17.85 -31.73
C VAL A 263 2.01 -16.87 -30.65
N TYR A 264 2.97 -17.28 -29.85
CA TYR A 264 3.59 -16.44 -28.81
C TYR A 264 5.10 -16.35 -29.09
N LEU A 265 5.61 -15.14 -29.28
CA LEU A 265 7.04 -14.87 -29.43
C LEU A 265 7.67 -14.66 -28.06
N GLN A 266 8.47 -15.64 -27.61
CA GLN A 266 9.09 -15.58 -26.29
C GLN A 266 10.34 -14.69 -26.26
N SER A 267 11.22 -14.81 -27.25
CA SER A 267 12.48 -14.07 -27.31
C SER A 267 13.12 -14.15 -28.70
N ILE A 268 13.97 -13.18 -29.01
CA ILE A 268 14.92 -13.25 -30.12
C ILE A 268 16.30 -13.65 -29.53
N ASN A 269 16.97 -14.58 -30.18
CA ASN A 269 18.27 -15.07 -29.76
C ASN A 269 19.33 -14.55 -30.74
N LEU A 270 20.20 -13.70 -30.24
CA LEU A 270 21.32 -13.14 -31.02
C LEU A 270 22.55 -14.04 -30.86
N SER A 271 23.21 -14.37 -31.94
CA SER A 271 24.46 -15.12 -31.98
C SER A 271 25.39 -14.55 -33.05
N LYS A 272 26.55 -15.16 -33.25
CA LYS A 272 27.43 -14.81 -34.38
C LYS A 272 26.87 -15.26 -35.75
N ALA A 273 25.87 -16.12 -35.76
CA ALA A 273 25.09 -16.53 -36.92
C ALA A 273 23.82 -15.70 -37.03
N ASP A 274 22.99 -15.99 -38.05
CA ASP A 274 21.69 -15.35 -38.21
C ASP A 274 20.83 -15.41 -36.95
N PRO A 275 20.06 -14.35 -36.60
CA PRO A 275 19.21 -14.35 -35.43
C PRO A 275 18.15 -15.45 -35.53
N THR A 276 17.84 -16.06 -34.40
CA THR A 276 16.76 -17.02 -34.24
C THR A 276 15.71 -16.55 -33.26
N ALA A 277 14.49 -17.03 -33.37
CA ALA A 277 13.40 -16.69 -32.46
C ALA A 277 12.94 -17.92 -31.68
N THR A 278 12.60 -17.74 -30.42
CA THR A 278 11.92 -18.76 -29.63
C THR A 278 10.43 -18.47 -29.64
N ILE A 279 9.66 -19.34 -30.32
CA ILE A 279 8.21 -19.21 -30.45
C ILE A 279 7.49 -20.39 -29.83
N GLN A 280 6.29 -20.14 -29.31
CA GLN A 280 5.37 -21.16 -28.85
C GLN A 280 4.13 -21.14 -29.74
N PHE A 281 3.70 -22.33 -30.19
CA PHE A 281 2.54 -22.48 -31.07
C PHE A 281 1.83 -23.82 -30.78
N ASP A 282 0.60 -23.96 -31.30
CA ASP A 282 -0.18 -25.16 -31.12
C ASP A 282 0.30 -26.29 -32.05
N TYR A 283 0.33 -27.51 -31.54
CA TYR A 283 0.75 -28.70 -32.23
C TYR A 283 -0.30 -29.82 -32.10
N LYS A 284 -0.69 -30.41 -33.20
CA LYS A 284 -1.66 -31.51 -33.24
C LYS A 284 -0.96 -32.86 -32.99
N GLY A 285 -1.02 -33.32 -31.73
CA GLY A 285 -0.52 -34.64 -31.34
C GLY A 285 -1.56 -35.75 -31.43
N ALA A 286 -1.16 -36.98 -31.23
CA ALA A 286 -2.07 -38.16 -31.24
C ALA A 286 -3.17 -38.09 -30.17
N SER A 287 -2.91 -37.44 -29.05
CA SER A 287 -3.83 -37.29 -27.90
C SER A 287 -4.54 -35.92 -27.84
N GLY A 288 -4.41 -35.08 -28.87
CA GLY A 288 -5.03 -33.74 -28.94
C GLY A 288 -4.04 -32.63 -29.22
N ILE A 289 -4.55 -31.38 -29.17
CA ILE A 289 -3.74 -30.19 -29.41
C ILE A 289 -2.98 -29.85 -28.14
N ARG A 290 -1.67 -29.58 -28.28
CA ARG A 290 -0.79 -29.13 -27.21
C ARG A 290 0.10 -27.98 -27.67
N LYS A 291 0.56 -27.15 -26.76
CA LYS A 291 1.52 -26.09 -27.06
C LYS A 291 2.95 -26.63 -27.05
N VAL A 292 3.71 -26.28 -28.08
CA VAL A 292 5.12 -26.61 -28.20
C VAL A 292 5.94 -25.33 -28.37
N THR A 293 7.11 -25.29 -27.75
CA THR A 293 8.06 -24.17 -27.88
C THR A 293 9.24 -24.67 -28.72
N LYS A 294 9.61 -23.90 -29.74
CA LYS A 294 10.77 -24.20 -30.60
C LYS A 294 11.59 -22.94 -30.87
N THR A 295 12.91 -23.13 -31.00
CA THR A 295 13.78 -22.12 -31.58
C THR A 295 13.75 -22.28 -33.10
N VAL A 296 13.44 -21.17 -33.78
CA VAL A 296 13.16 -21.16 -35.22
C VAL A 296 14.02 -20.12 -35.95
N GLY A 297 14.33 -20.38 -37.18
CA GLY A 297 15.01 -19.46 -38.08
C GLY A 297 14.09 -19.01 -39.23
N ILE A 298 14.64 -18.20 -40.14
CA ILE A 298 13.96 -17.78 -41.36
C ILE A 298 13.58 -19.00 -42.19
N GLY A 299 12.37 -18.99 -42.78
CA GLY A 299 11.81 -20.08 -43.56
C GLY A 299 11.09 -21.15 -42.71
N PHE A 300 11.05 -21.04 -41.39
CA PHE A 300 10.31 -22.00 -40.55
C PHE A 300 8.80 -21.89 -40.82
N ASN A 301 8.19 -22.97 -41.25
CA ASN A 301 6.77 -23.06 -41.60
C ASN A 301 5.97 -23.66 -40.44
N LEU A 302 5.09 -22.87 -39.82
CA LEU A 302 4.27 -23.31 -38.69
C LEU A 302 3.27 -24.39 -39.10
N TYR A 303 2.71 -24.35 -40.33
CA TYR A 303 1.77 -25.35 -40.80
C TYR A 303 2.41 -26.75 -40.82
N ASP A 304 3.58 -26.89 -41.44
CA ASP A 304 4.29 -28.16 -41.51
C ASP A 304 4.72 -28.64 -40.11
N GLN A 305 5.15 -27.74 -39.26
CA GLN A 305 5.70 -28.03 -37.96
C GLN A 305 4.64 -28.21 -36.86
N SER A 306 3.40 -27.82 -37.11
CA SER A 306 2.24 -28.03 -36.21
C SER A 306 1.52 -29.36 -36.47
N ASN A 307 2.04 -30.17 -37.40
CA ASN A 307 1.39 -31.39 -37.92
C ASN A 307 0.11 -31.10 -38.73
N GLY A 308 0.18 -30.06 -39.61
CA GLY A 308 -0.88 -29.72 -40.55
C GLY A 308 -2.11 -29.07 -39.89
N MET A 309 -1.90 -28.21 -38.91
CA MET A 309 -3.01 -27.45 -38.32
C MET A 309 -3.44 -26.33 -39.31
N GLU A 310 -4.71 -26.39 -39.71
CA GLU A 310 -5.30 -25.47 -40.72
C GLU A 310 -5.19 -24.00 -40.35
N GLU A 311 -5.16 -23.71 -39.05
CA GLU A 311 -5.01 -22.35 -38.53
C GLU A 311 -3.70 -21.69 -38.99
N TYR A 312 -2.64 -22.49 -39.31
CA TYR A 312 -1.36 -21.98 -39.80
C TYR A 312 -1.20 -22.07 -41.32
N HIS A 313 -2.21 -22.54 -42.05
CA HIS A 313 -2.15 -22.72 -43.51
C HIS A 313 -1.94 -21.40 -44.26
N ASN A 314 -2.37 -20.27 -43.68
CA ASN A 314 -2.29 -18.93 -44.31
C ASN A 314 -0.89 -18.29 -44.14
N ASN A 315 0.13 -18.88 -44.78
CA ASN A 315 1.50 -18.37 -44.89
C ASN A 315 2.14 -17.98 -43.55
N PHE A 316 1.90 -18.73 -42.47
CA PHE A 316 2.65 -18.60 -41.22
C PHE A 316 4.07 -19.18 -41.36
N VAL A 317 4.82 -18.61 -42.28
CA VAL A 317 6.24 -18.90 -42.52
C VAL A 317 7.08 -17.72 -42.05
N VAL A 318 8.11 -17.95 -41.27
CA VAL A 318 8.99 -16.91 -40.78
C VAL A 318 9.72 -16.24 -41.95
N LYS A 319 9.40 -14.98 -42.26
CA LYS A 319 9.98 -14.19 -43.31
C LYS A 319 11.28 -13.51 -42.89
N SER A 320 11.26 -12.89 -41.72
CA SER A 320 12.42 -12.22 -41.14
C SER A 320 12.40 -12.23 -39.62
N ILE A 321 13.59 -12.17 -39.04
CA ILE A 321 13.81 -12.05 -37.59
C ILE A 321 14.72 -10.84 -37.40
N ASP A 322 14.26 -9.81 -36.71
CA ASP A 322 15.01 -8.60 -36.43
C ASP A 322 15.37 -8.50 -34.95
N GLY A 323 16.66 -8.56 -34.65
CA GLY A 323 17.17 -8.46 -33.28
C GLY A 323 17.36 -7.03 -32.78
N ARG A 324 17.04 -6.00 -33.57
CA ARG A 324 17.13 -4.59 -33.16
C ARG A 324 15.84 -4.15 -32.46
N ASP A 325 14.70 -4.61 -32.99
CA ASP A 325 13.38 -4.33 -32.44
C ASP A 325 12.71 -5.56 -31.81
N ASP A 326 13.44 -6.66 -31.66
CA ASP A 326 13.00 -7.93 -31.06
C ASP A 326 11.73 -8.49 -31.71
N SER A 327 11.69 -8.52 -33.06
CA SER A 327 10.49 -8.89 -33.79
C SER A 327 10.68 -10.06 -34.75
N VAL A 328 9.57 -10.71 -35.09
CA VAL A 328 9.42 -11.71 -36.15
C VAL A 328 8.31 -11.25 -37.11
N GLU A 329 8.59 -11.27 -38.41
CA GLU A 329 7.60 -11.04 -39.45
C GLU A 329 7.34 -12.36 -40.22
N PHE A 330 6.08 -12.68 -40.45
CA PHE A 330 5.64 -13.83 -41.24
C PHE A 330 5.32 -13.41 -42.69
N LEU A 331 5.33 -14.37 -43.62
CA LEU A 331 4.99 -14.12 -45.03
C LEU A 331 3.56 -13.59 -45.22
N ASN A 332 2.65 -13.85 -44.30
CA ASN A 332 1.29 -13.31 -44.30
C ASN A 332 1.21 -11.83 -43.89
N GLY A 333 2.35 -11.18 -43.64
CA GLY A 333 2.42 -9.79 -43.23
C GLY A 333 2.22 -9.53 -41.72
N ILE A 334 1.96 -10.55 -40.94
CA ILE A 334 1.86 -10.42 -39.47
C ILE A 334 3.26 -10.21 -38.91
N LYS A 335 3.43 -9.14 -38.13
CA LYS A 335 4.65 -8.84 -37.36
C LYS A 335 4.32 -8.88 -35.88
N ILE A 336 5.11 -9.63 -35.10
CA ILE A 336 4.98 -9.76 -33.64
C ILE A 336 6.30 -9.44 -32.97
N TYR A 337 6.24 -8.87 -31.77
CA TYR A 337 7.41 -8.51 -30.96
C TYR A 337 7.61 -9.49 -29.81
N ALA A 338 8.79 -9.55 -29.25
CA ALA A 338 9.05 -10.40 -28.08
C ALA A 338 8.11 -10.03 -26.92
N GLY A 339 7.36 -11.03 -26.44
CA GLY A 339 6.29 -10.86 -25.46
C GLY A 339 4.88 -10.81 -26.06
N ASP A 340 4.74 -10.63 -27.38
CA ASP A 340 3.43 -10.58 -28.05
C ASP A 340 2.84 -11.99 -28.26
N VAL A 341 1.53 -12.04 -28.20
CA VAL A 341 0.73 -13.23 -28.50
C VAL A 341 -0.36 -12.91 -29.52
N ILE A 342 -0.56 -13.77 -30.48
CA ILE A 342 -1.67 -13.69 -31.44
C ILE A 342 -2.54 -14.95 -31.38
N GLY A 343 -3.81 -14.84 -31.83
CA GLY A 343 -4.78 -15.92 -31.84
C GLY A 343 -5.55 -16.08 -30.53
N ARG A 344 -6.31 -17.17 -30.40
CA ARG A 344 -7.11 -17.44 -29.19
C ARG A 344 -6.22 -17.73 -27.99
N VAL A 345 -6.26 -16.84 -26.99
CA VAL A 345 -5.56 -16.99 -25.72
C VAL A 345 -6.58 -17.15 -24.59
N SER A 346 -6.44 -18.18 -23.78
CA SER A 346 -7.25 -18.26 -22.56
C SER A 346 -6.72 -17.30 -21.50
N GLU A 347 -7.58 -16.83 -20.60
CA GLU A 347 -7.21 -15.96 -19.49
C GLU A 347 -6.07 -16.54 -18.65
N GLU A 348 -6.06 -17.85 -18.44
CA GLU A 348 -4.98 -18.53 -17.71
C GLU A 348 -3.64 -18.45 -18.46
N GLN A 349 -3.65 -18.57 -19.78
CA GLN A 349 -2.44 -18.45 -20.60
C GLN A 349 -1.91 -17.03 -20.59
N LEU A 350 -2.80 -16.03 -20.70
CA LEU A 350 -2.42 -14.62 -20.61
C LEU A 350 -1.75 -14.32 -19.25
N ARG A 351 -2.31 -14.82 -18.15
CA ARG A 351 -1.71 -14.71 -16.83
C ARG A 351 -0.33 -15.37 -16.73
N ARG A 352 -0.14 -16.54 -17.31
CA ARG A 352 1.17 -17.21 -17.35
C ARG A 352 2.21 -16.41 -18.12
N ILE A 353 1.82 -15.82 -19.27
CA ILE A 353 2.68 -14.94 -20.05
C ILE A 353 3.04 -13.69 -19.22
N GLN A 354 2.08 -13.05 -18.58
CA GLN A 354 2.30 -11.89 -17.73
C GLN A 354 3.30 -12.18 -16.60
N ILE A 355 3.13 -13.30 -15.90
CA ILE A 355 4.04 -13.72 -14.82
C ILE A 355 5.45 -13.91 -15.38
N ARG A 356 5.58 -14.63 -16.49
CA ARG A 356 6.88 -14.89 -17.13
C ARG A 356 7.59 -13.60 -17.54
N GLU A 357 6.90 -12.70 -18.24
CA GLU A 357 7.47 -11.44 -18.70
C GLU A 357 7.85 -10.52 -17.52
N THR A 358 7.07 -10.57 -16.43
CA THR A 358 7.40 -9.84 -15.19
C THR A 358 8.71 -10.35 -14.58
N ILE A 359 8.88 -11.67 -14.48
CA ILE A 359 10.10 -12.31 -13.95
C ILE A 359 11.31 -11.97 -14.83
N LEU A 360 11.18 -12.10 -16.14
CA LEU A 360 12.28 -11.79 -17.07
C LEU A 360 12.68 -10.32 -16.99
N SER A 361 11.72 -9.42 -16.99
CA SER A 361 11.97 -7.98 -16.84
C SER A 361 12.66 -7.63 -15.51
N HIS A 362 12.36 -8.36 -14.42
CA HIS A 362 13.05 -8.20 -13.13
C HIS A 362 14.50 -8.65 -13.23
N ILE A 363 14.75 -9.84 -13.76
CA ILE A 363 16.13 -10.40 -13.92
C ILE A 363 16.99 -9.50 -14.81
N GLU A 364 16.43 -8.97 -15.91
CA GLU A 364 17.15 -8.06 -16.81
C GLU A 364 17.60 -6.78 -16.09
N ARG A 365 16.73 -6.23 -15.21
CA ARG A 365 17.07 -5.04 -14.42
C ARG A 365 18.11 -5.29 -13.33
N GLU A 366 18.15 -6.48 -12.76
CA GLU A 366 19.18 -6.81 -11.76
C GLU A 366 20.58 -6.99 -12.38
N ARG A 367 20.65 -7.26 -13.68
CA ARG A 367 21.91 -7.42 -14.43
C ARG A 367 22.48 -6.09 -14.95
N GLN A 368 21.68 -5.03 -14.97
CA GLN A 368 22.11 -3.66 -15.31
C GLN A 368 22.58 -2.88 -14.08
#